data_ae26713409cc01f9495d79b076392974
#
_entry.id   ae26713409cc01f9495d79b076392974
#
_cell.length_a   1.000
_cell.length_b   1.000
_cell.length_c   1.000
_cell.angle_alpha   90.00
_cell.angle_beta   90.00
_cell.angle_gamma   90.00
#
_symmetry.space_group_name_H-M   'P 1'
#
loop_
_entity.id
_entity.type
_entity.pdbx_description
1 polymer ?
#
loop_
_entity_poly.entity_id
_entity_poly.type
_entity_poly.pdbx_seq_one_letter_code
_entity_poly.pdbx_strand_id
1 'polypeptide(L)'
;MLFRSRTIPMLPERLSNKLCSLRQDEEKLCFSVIFELNEKADILASRIVRTAIRSNRRFTYEEAQDIIETGKGDFREEVLALNELAKLLRNKRFEDGAIDFDRYEVKFEINEKGKPLSVYFKESKESNHLIEEFMLLANRNVAEAIGKTIKGKSKKTFVYRIHEQPDPDKMQNFAEFIGRFGYKLKTTGSKGEITKSINALLDKAKGKPEQNLIETLAVRSMQKAKYSTHNIGHYGLSFPFYTHFTSPIRRYPDIDRKSVV
;
A
#
# COMPACT_ATOMS: atom_id res chain seq x y z
N MET A 1 12.20 -29.03 -0.91
CA MET A 1 11.25 -27.96 -0.53
C MET A 1 10.33 -27.74 -1.71
N LEU A 2 9.06 -28.16 -1.64
CA LEU A 2 8.11 -28.00 -2.74
C LEU A 2 7.57 -26.56 -2.70
N PHE A 3 7.98 -25.73 -3.65
CA PHE A 3 7.40 -24.41 -3.85
C PHE A 3 5.98 -24.60 -4.41
N ARG A 4 4.98 -24.40 -3.58
CA ARG A 4 3.59 -24.38 -4.03
C ARG A 4 3.29 -22.98 -4.59
N SER A 5 3.33 -22.84 -5.89
CA SER A 5 2.95 -21.63 -6.63
C SER A 5 1.43 -21.47 -6.81
N ARG A 6 0.62 -22.30 -6.13
CA ARG A 6 -0.83 -22.24 -6.26
C ARG A 6 -1.43 -21.29 -5.23
N THR A 7 -2.09 -20.24 -5.71
CA THR A 7 -2.91 -19.35 -4.89
C THR A 7 -4.27 -20.01 -4.63
N ILE A 8 -4.63 -20.17 -3.35
CA ILE A 8 -5.96 -20.64 -2.96
C ILE A 8 -6.79 -19.39 -2.65
N PRO A 9 -7.91 -19.13 -3.38
CA PRO A 9 -8.77 -17.99 -3.10
C PRO A 9 -9.38 -18.08 -1.70
N MET A 10 -9.48 -16.94 -1.00
CA MET A 10 -10.19 -16.85 0.29
C MET A 10 -11.69 -17.08 0.14
N LEU A 11 -12.27 -16.60 -0.94
CA LEU A 11 -13.69 -16.83 -1.30
C LEU A 11 -13.77 -17.87 -2.42
N PRO A 12 -14.89 -18.62 -2.52
CA PRO A 12 -15.12 -19.49 -3.67
C PRO A 12 -14.94 -18.74 -4.99
N GLU A 13 -14.39 -19.41 -6.01
CA GLU A 13 -14.06 -18.78 -7.30
C GLU A 13 -15.25 -18.09 -7.98
N ARG A 14 -16.47 -18.62 -7.79
CA ARG A 14 -17.69 -18.00 -8.30
C ARG A 14 -17.92 -16.60 -7.69
N LEU A 15 -17.51 -16.38 -6.45
CA LEU A 15 -17.58 -15.06 -5.80
C LEU A 15 -16.37 -14.21 -6.19
N SER A 16 -15.15 -14.73 -5.97
CA SER A 16 -13.92 -13.95 -6.15
C SER A 16 -13.70 -13.53 -7.61
N ASN A 17 -13.93 -14.42 -8.58
CA ASN A 17 -13.61 -14.19 -9.98
C ASN A 17 -14.79 -13.67 -10.82
N LYS A 18 -16.04 -13.79 -10.32
CA LYS A 18 -17.24 -13.36 -11.05
C LYS A 18 -18.01 -12.26 -10.32
N LEU A 19 -18.72 -12.62 -9.24
CA LEU A 19 -19.68 -11.71 -8.60
C LEU A 19 -19.00 -10.48 -7.99
N CYS A 20 -17.90 -10.69 -7.27
CA CYS A 20 -17.16 -9.62 -6.57
C CYS A 20 -16.06 -8.96 -7.42
N SER A 21 -15.79 -9.49 -8.62
CA SER A 21 -14.78 -8.92 -9.52
C SER A 21 -15.35 -7.77 -10.32
N LEU A 22 -14.65 -6.64 -10.36
CA LEU A 22 -15.02 -5.45 -11.13
C LEU A 22 -14.59 -5.66 -12.59
N ARG A 23 -15.40 -6.44 -13.32
CA ARG A 23 -15.13 -6.80 -14.72
C ARG A 23 -15.58 -5.68 -15.65
N GLN A 24 -14.86 -5.55 -16.76
CA GLN A 24 -15.21 -4.59 -17.80
C GLN A 24 -16.61 -4.87 -18.37
N ASP A 25 -17.37 -3.81 -18.65
CA ASP A 25 -18.70 -3.80 -19.26
C ASP A 25 -19.80 -4.53 -18.47
N GLU A 26 -19.53 -4.94 -17.23
CA GLU A 26 -20.50 -5.54 -16.33
C GLU A 26 -20.90 -4.57 -15.21
N GLU A 27 -22.21 -4.51 -14.89
CA GLU A 27 -22.68 -3.79 -13.71
C GLU A 27 -22.31 -4.53 -12.43
N LYS A 28 -21.71 -3.79 -11.48
CA LYS A 28 -21.30 -4.33 -10.18
C LYS A 28 -21.73 -3.42 -9.04
N LEU A 29 -22.25 -4.05 -7.99
CA LEU A 29 -22.53 -3.36 -6.73
C LEU A 29 -21.24 -3.20 -5.94
N CYS A 30 -20.96 -1.98 -5.53
CA CYS A 30 -19.72 -1.62 -4.86
C CYS A 30 -19.95 -0.78 -3.61
N PHE A 31 -18.97 -0.78 -2.73
CA PHE A 31 -18.72 0.29 -1.78
C PHE A 31 -17.63 1.19 -2.36
N SER A 32 -17.95 2.46 -2.52
CA SER A 32 -17.02 3.43 -3.15
C SER A 32 -16.67 4.54 -2.18
N VAL A 33 -15.41 4.95 -2.22
CA VAL A 33 -14.97 6.21 -1.65
C VAL A 33 -14.77 7.16 -2.82
N ILE A 34 -15.57 8.23 -2.86
CA ILE A 34 -15.52 9.24 -3.91
C ILE A 34 -14.80 10.45 -3.35
N PHE A 35 -13.79 10.92 -4.07
CA PHE A 35 -12.99 12.09 -3.70
C PHE A 35 -13.16 13.21 -4.72
N GLU A 36 -13.20 14.41 -4.22
CA GLU A 36 -12.95 15.62 -4.97
C GLU A 36 -11.58 16.16 -4.57
N LEU A 37 -10.66 16.17 -5.51
CA LEU A 37 -9.26 16.56 -5.29
C LEU A 37 -8.96 17.83 -6.09
N ASN A 38 -8.13 18.71 -5.53
CA ASN A 38 -7.54 19.80 -6.29
C ASN A 38 -6.26 19.34 -7.02
N GLU A 39 -5.67 20.23 -7.82
CA GLU A 39 -4.42 19.97 -8.55
C GLU A 39 -3.21 19.67 -7.65
N LYS A 40 -3.30 20.00 -6.37
CA LYS A 40 -2.28 19.69 -5.36
C LYS A 40 -2.54 18.37 -4.62
N ALA A 41 -3.53 17.58 -5.08
CA ALA A 41 -4.00 16.37 -4.43
C ALA A 41 -4.48 16.59 -2.98
N ASP A 42 -5.03 17.77 -2.64
CA ASP A 42 -5.72 17.99 -1.39
C ASP A 42 -7.18 17.56 -1.52
N ILE A 43 -7.71 16.91 -0.49
CA ILE A 43 -9.11 16.45 -0.46
C ILE A 43 -10.01 17.66 -0.16
N LEU A 44 -10.79 18.08 -1.15
CA LEU A 44 -11.81 19.12 -0.99
C LEU A 44 -13.09 18.54 -0.40
N ALA A 45 -13.50 17.37 -0.88
CA ALA A 45 -14.64 16.63 -0.37
C ALA A 45 -14.41 15.12 -0.48
N SER A 46 -15.04 14.35 0.39
CA SER A 46 -15.07 12.89 0.27
C SER A 46 -16.39 12.32 0.78
N ARG A 47 -16.83 11.23 0.19
CA ARG A 47 -18.01 10.49 0.63
C ARG A 47 -17.84 8.99 0.44
N ILE A 48 -18.38 8.23 1.38
CA ILE A 48 -18.37 6.77 1.37
C ILE A 48 -19.80 6.32 1.11
N VAL A 49 -20.04 5.64 -0.01
CA VAL A 49 -21.39 5.34 -0.50
C VAL A 49 -21.47 3.96 -1.14
N ARG A 50 -22.70 3.39 -1.15
CA ARG A 50 -23.01 2.23 -1.97
C ARG A 50 -23.27 2.71 -3.39
N THR A 51 -22.67 2.05 -4.36
CA THR A 51 -22.76 2.41 -5.78
C THR A 51 -23.04 1.18 -6.64
N ALA A 52 -23.64 1.41 -7.80
CA ALA A 52 -23.57 0.49 -8.93
C ALA A 52 -22.61 1.10 -9.93
N ILE A 53 -21.60 0.35 -10.33
CA ILE A 53 -20.59 0.80 -11.31
C ILE A 53 -20.59 -0.11 -12.52
N ARG A 54 -20.21 0.45 -13.67
CA ARG A 54 -19.87 -0.29 -14.88
C ARG A 54 -18.50 0.18 -15.34
N SER A 55 -17.53 -0.72 -15.36
CA SER A 55 -16.15 -0.40 -15.75
C SER A 55 -16.06 -0.31 -17.27
N ASN A 56 -15.63 0.81 -17.81
CA ASN A 56 -15.45 1.02 -19.24
C ASN A 56 -14.20 0.31 -19.78
N ARG A 57 -13.14 0.23 -18.98
CA ARG A 57 -11.85 -0.32 -19.40
C ARG A 57 -11.14 -0.99 -18.21
N ARG A 58 -10.57 -2.13 -18.45
CA ARG A 58 -9.64 -2.80 -17.54
C ARG A 58 -8.24 -2.75 -18.12
N PHE A 59 -7.29 -2.19 -17.39
CA PHE A 59 -5.88 -2.15 -17.75
C PHE A 59 -5.09 -3.22 -17.01
N THR A 60 -4.06 -3.74 -17.65
CA THR A 60 -2.93 -4.36 -16.96
C THR A 60 -2.01 -3.27 -16.43
N TYR A 61 -1.11 -3.63 -15.50
CA TYR A 61 -0.09 -2.67 -15.03
C TYR A 61 0.85 -2.25 -16.15
N GLU A 62 1.15 -3.16 -17.07
CA GLU A 62 2.01 -2.96 -18.22
C GLU A 62 1.38 -1.96 -19.21
N GLU A 63 0.10 -2.14 -19.57
CA GLU A 63 -0.64 -1.21 -20.44
C GLU A 63 -0.72 0.21 -19.80
N ALA A 64 -1.04 0.29 -18.52
CA ALA A 64 -1.07 1.58 -17.83
C ALA A 64 0.33 2.23 -17.75
N GLN A 65 1.38 1.45 -17.57
CA GLN A 65 2.74 1.94 -17.57
C GLN A 65 3.16 2.49 -18.95
N ASP A 66 2.81 1.78 -20.02
CA ASP A 66 3.08 2.24 -21.40
C ASP A 66 2.38 3.58 -21.69
N ILE A 67 1.15 3.76 -21.20
CA ILE A 67 0.45 5.05 -21.32
C ILE A 67 1.18 6.15 -20.55
N ILE A 68 1.64 5.86 -19.33
CA ILE A 68 2.39 6.82 -18.49
C ILE A 68 3.71 7.22 -19.17
N GLU A 69 4.44 6.27 -19.75
CA GLU A 69 5.75 6.50 -20.37
C GLU A 69 5.65 7.16 -21.76
N THR A 70 4.67 6.73 -22.57
CA THR A 70 4.57 7.19 -23.96
C THR A 70 3.59 8.32 -24.19
N GLY A 71 2.68 8.55 -23.26
CA GLY A 71 1.57 9.50 -23.39
C GLY A 71 0.57 9.09 -24.49
N LYS A 72 0.46 7.80 -24.84
CA LYS A 72 -0.43 7.28 -25.90
C LYS A 72 -1.25 6.10 -25.37
N GLY A 73 -2.50 6.00 -25.80
CA GLY A 73 -3.40 4.88 -25.45
C GLY A 73 -4.79 5.34 -25.05
N ASP A 74 -5.63 4.37 -24.67
CA ASP A 74 -6.99 4.61 -24.23
C ASP A 74 -6.99 5.34 -22.86
N PHE A 75 -7.91 6.27 -22.66
CA PHE A 75 -8.02 7.03 -21.38
C PHE A 75 -6.71 7.69 -20.94
N ARG A 76 -5.90 8.14 -21.94
CA ARG A 76 -4.60 8.75 -21.69
C ARG A 76 -4.67 9.92 -20.71
N GLU A 77 -5.63 10.80 -20.87
CA GLU A 77 -5.76 12.01 -20.06
C GLU A 77 -6.07 11.66 -18.60
N GLU A 78 -6.97 10.70 -18.39
CA GLU A 78 -7.33 10.22 -17.06
C GLU A 78 -6.16 9.50 -16.38
N VAL A 79 -5.47 8.61 -17.09
CA VAL A 79 -4.32 7.88 -16.55
C VAL A 79 -3.19 8.83 -16.16
N LEU A 80 -2.86 9.81 -17.01
CA LEU A 80 -1.82 10.79 -16.72
C LEU A 80 -2.20 11.70 -15.55
N ALA A 81 -3.44 12.21 -15.53
CA ALA A 81 -3.91 13.03 -14.41
C ALA A 81 -3.88 12.28 -13.07
N LEU A 82 -4.34 11.03 -13.06
CA LEU A 82 -4.29 10.18 -11.87
C LEU A 82 -2.84 9.88 -11.45
N ASN A 83 -1.92 9.67 -12.40
CA ASN A 83 -0.52 9.44 -12.10
C ASN A 83 0.14 10.66 -11.44
N GLU A 84 -0.13 11.87 -11.93
CA GLU A 84 0.39 13.10 -11.31
C GLU A 84 -0.16 13.30 -9.89
N LEU A 85 -1.46 13.07 -9.68
CA LEU A 85 -2.05 13.11 -8.34
C LEU A 85 -1.43 12.06 -7.41
N ALA A 86 -1.19 10.84 -7.91
CA ALA A 86 -0.55 9.78 -7.14
C ALA A 86 0.89 10.14 -6.73
N LYS A 87 1.67 10.76 -7.62
CA LYS A 87 3.01 11.28 -7.31
C LYS A 87 2.96 12.32 -6.18
N LEU A 88 2.01 13.25 -6.25
CA LEU A 88 1.82 14.26 -5.20
C LEU A 88 1.42 13.62 -3.86
N LEU A 89 0.51 12.66 -3.86
CA LEU A 89 0.12 11.92 -2.65
C LEU A 89 1.30 11.15 -2.05
N ARG A 90 2.11 10.49 -2.89
CA ARG A 90 3.30 9.76 -2.47
C ARG A 90 4.33 10.70 -1.85
N ASN A 91 4.63 11.83 -2.48
CA ASN A 91 5.58 12.81 -1.97
C ASN A 91 5.14 13.35 -0.60
N LYS A 92 3.87 13.77 -0.46
CA LYS A 92 3.31 14.22 0.82
C LYS A 92 3.47 13.16 1.92
N ARG A 93 3.21 11.89 1.58
CA ARG A 93 3.34 10.79 2.53
C ARG A 93 4.77 10.61 3.03
N PHE A 94 5.77 10.74 2.17
CA PHE A 94 7.18 10.68 2.56
C PHE A 94 7.63 11.92 3.34
N GLU A 95 7.16 13.10 2.98
CA GLU A 95 7.36 14.33 3.76
C GLU A 95 6.80 14.20 5.18
N ASP A 96 5.64 13.55 5.32
CA ASP A 96 5.00 13.22 6.60
C ASP A 96 5.75 12.12 7.38
N GLY A 97 6.80 11.52 6.81
CA GLY A 97 7.66 10.53 7.46
C GLY A 97 7.25 9.08 7.25
N ALA A 98 6.62 8.73 6.13
CA ALA A 98 6.49 7.34 5.72
C ALA A 98 7.86 6.75 5.36
N ILE A 99 7.99 5.43 5.53
CA ILE A 99 9.22 4.71 5.18
C ILE A 99 9.05 4.09 3.80
N ASP A 100 10.04 4.32 2.93
CA ASP A 100 10.08 3.75 1.59
C ASP A 100 10.76 2.38 1.61
N PHE A 101 9.96 1.32 1.52
CA PHE A 101 10.43 -0.04 1.34
C PHE A 101 10.10 -0.53 -0.06
N ASP A 102 10.66 0.10 -1.07
CA ASP A 102 10.57 -0.40 -2.45
C ASP A 102 11.34 -1.71 -2.56
N ARG A 103 10.61 -2.82 -2.66
CA ARG A 103 11.19 -4.16 -2.73
C ARG A 103 11.09 -4.72 -4.11
N TYR A 104 12.19 -5.31 -4.55
CA TYR A 104 12.15 -6.24 -5.66
C TYR A 104 11.38 -7.50 -5.27
N GLU A 105 10.30 -7.80 -5.99
CA GLU A 105 9.58 -9.05 -5.81
C GLU A 105 10.22 -10.12 -6.69
N VAL A 106 10.78 -11.15 -6.05
CA VAL A 106 11.34 -12.30 -6.79
C VAL A 106 10.20 -13.10 -7.39
N LYS A 107 10.17 -13.23 -8.71
CA LYS A 107 9.21 -14.04 -9.47
C LYS A 107 9.93 -15.21 -10.15
N PHE A 108 9.22 -16.31 -10.27
CA PHE A 108 9.67 -17.49 -10.98
C PHE A 108 8.81 -17.67 -12.22
N GLU A 109 9.46 -17.84 -13.36
CA GLU A 109 8.80 -18.35 -14.55
C GLU A 109 8.67 -19.87 -14.40
N ILE A 110 7.47 -20.39 -14.54
CA ILE A 110 7.15 -21.79 -14.28
C ILE A 110 6.50 -22.38 -15.54
N ASN A 111 6.97 -23.54 -15.99
CA ASN A 111 6.35 -24.24 -17.10
C ASN A 111 5.02 -24.91 -16.70
N GLU A 112 4.30 -25.43 -17.69
CA GLU A 112 3.00 -26.12 -17.50
C GLU A 112 3.05 -27.28 -16.49
N LYS A 113 4.22 -27.90 -16.27
CA LYS A 113 4.47 -29.00 -15.33
C LYS A 113 4.87 -28.50 -13.93
N GLY A 114 4.86 -27.16 -13.70
CA GLY A 114 5.22 -26.57 -12.40
C GLY A 114 6.73 -26.51 -12.13
N LYS A 115 7.59 -26.73 -13.13
CA LYS A 115 9.05 -26.64 -12.97
C LYS A 115 9.52 -25.20 -13.21
N PRO A 116 10.31 -24.59 -12.29
CA PRO A 116 10.89 -23.28 -12.52
C PRO A 116 11.83 -23.28 -13.73
N LEU A 117 11.66 -22.31 -14.62
CA LEU A 117 12.49 -22.08 -15.81
C LEU A 117 13.50 -20.97 -15.56
N SER A 118 13.05 -19.86 -14.99
CA SER A 118 13.89 -18.70 -14.72
C SER A 118 13.46 -17.98 -13.44
N VAL A 119 14.31 -17.09 -12.95
CA VAL A 119 14.06 -16.18 -11.84
C VAL A 119 14.23 -14.76 -12.35
N TYR A 120 13.25 -13.90 -12.08
CA TYR A 120 13.35 -12.49 -12.41
C TYR A 120 12.86 -11.60 -11.26
N PHE A 121 13.35 -10.38 -11.22
CA PHE A 121 12.96 -9.38 -10.25
C PHE A 121 11.88 -8.49 -10.86
N LYS A 122 10.72 -8.43 -10.19
CA LYS A 122 9.66 -7.50 -10.58
C LYS A 122 9.84 -6.22 -9.78
N GLU A 123 10.11 -5.12 -10.48
CA GLU A 123 10.10 -3.77 -9.93
C GLU A 123 8.68 -3.22 -9.85
N SER A 124 8.41 -2.44 -8.78
CA SER A 124 7.22 -1.58 -8.74
C SER A 124 7.46 -0.36 -9.62
N LYS A 125 6.58 -0.16 -10.60
CA LYS A 125 6.61 0.98 -11.50
C LYS A 125 5.54 2.02 -11.12
N GLU A 126 5.49 3.14 -11.82
CA GLU A 126 4.54 4.22 -11.55
C GLU A 126 3.08 3.75 -11.59
N SER A 127 2.72 2.86 -12.51
CA SER A 127 1.38 2.26 -12.56
C SER A 127 1.01 1.49 -11.28
N ASN A 128 1.98 0.84 -10.63
CA ASN A 128 1.77 0.18 -9.34
C ASN A 128 1.58 1.20 -8.21
N HIS A 129 2.43 2.24 -8.19
CA HIS A 129 2.35 3.32 -7.21
C HIS A 129 1.05 4.12 -7.33
N LEU A 130 0.56 4.35 -8.55
CA LEU A 130 -0.73 4.99 -8.80
C LEU A 130 -1.85 4.27 -8.03
N ILE A 131 -1.99 2.97 -8.23
CA ILE A 131 -3.02 2.18 -7.54
C ILE A 131 -2.78 2.12 -6.04
N GLU A 132 -1.52 1.97 -5.61
CA GLU A 132 -1.15 1.96 -4.19
C GLU A 132 -1.61 3.24 -3.49
N GLU A 133 -1.27 4.41 -4.00
CA GLU A 133 -1.59 5.68 -3.35
C GLU A 133 -3.11 5.92 -3.26
N PHE A 134 -3.88 5.63 -4.29
CA PHE A 134 -5.33 5.74 -4.22
C PHE A 134 -5.96 4.69 -3.29
N MET A 135 -5.41 3.49 -3.20
CA MET A 135 -5.84 2.49 -2.20
C MET A 135 -5.52 2.98 -0.78
N LEU A 136 -4.33 3.56 -0.54
CA LEU A 136 -3.94 4.13 0.74
C LEU A 136 -4.85 5.30 1.11
N LEU A 137 -5.15 6.18 0.16
CA LEU A 137 -6.06 7.30 0.34
C LEU A 137 -7.45 6.85 0.79
N ALA A 138 -8.03 5.86 0.08
CA ALA A 138 -9.34 5.29 0.43
C ALA A 138 -9.33 4.63 1.82
N ASN A 139 -8.31 3.80 2.10
CA ASN A 139 -8.16 3.11 3.38
C ASN A 139 -8.03 4.10 4.56
N ARG A 140 -7.24 5.15 4.38
CA ARG A 140 -7.06 6.23 5.36
C ARG A 140 -8.37 6.99 5.59
N ASN A 141 -9.03 7.41 4.53
CA ASN A 141 -10.28 8.17 4.61
C ASN A 141 -11.38 7.42 5.35
N VAL A 142 -11.56 6.13 5.05
CA VAL A 142 -12.52 5.27 5.77
C VAL A 142 -12.17 5.17 7.26
N ALA A 143 -10.89 4.98 7.59
CA ALA A 143 -10.44 4.90 8.98
C ALA A 143 -10.66 6.22 9.73
N GLU A 144 -10.45 7.36 9.09
CA GLU A 144 -10.68 8.69 9.66
C GLU A 144 -12.17 8.98 9.84
N ALA A 145 -12.99 8.68 8.84
CA ALA A 145 -14.44 8.93 8.87
C ALA A 145 -15.15 8.21 10.02
N ILE A 146 -14.68 7.00 10.36
CA ILE A 146 -15.28 6.20 11.44
C ILE A 146 -14.57 6.46 12.77
N GLY A 147 -13.24 6.60 12.74
CA GLY A 147 -12.40 6.65 13.93
C GLY A 147 -12.31 8.02 14.59
N LYS A 148 -12.50 9.11 13.85
CA LYS A 148 -12.58 10.44 14.42
C LYS A 148 -13.90 10.59 15.17
N THR A 149 -13.82 10.76 16.49
CA THR A 149 -15.00 10.94 17.33
C THR A 149 -15.65 12.28 17.01
N ILE A 150 -16.90 12.26 16.56
CA ILE A 150 -17.70 13.46 16.42
C ILE A 150 -18.19 13.86 17.82
N LYS A 151 -17.97 15.12 18.21
CA LYS A 151 -18.40 15.65 19.52
C LYS A 151 -19.89 15.33 19.76
N GLY A 152 -20.20 14.64 20.86
CA GLY A 152 -21.58 14.24 21.21
C GLY A 152 -22.04 12.88 20.64
N LYS A 153 -21.20 12.12 19.93
CA LYS A 153 -21.52 10.76 19.48
C LYS A 153 -20.62 9.72 20.16
N SER A 154 -21.17 8.55 20.44
CA SER A 154 -20.41 7.42 20.95
C SER A 154 -19.42 6.93 19.87
N LYS A 155 -18.22 6.55 20.29
CA LYS A 155 -17.22 5.97 19.41
C LYS A 155 -17.70 4.61 18.90
N LYS A 156 -17.77 4.43 17.59
CA LYS A 156 -18.07 3.13 16.98
C LYS A 156 -16.90 2.18 17.20
N THR A 157 -17.18 0.91 17.48
CA THR A 157 -16.17 -0.14 17.45
C THR A 157 -15.71 -0.33 16.02
N PHE A 158 -14.40 -0.25 15.79
CA PHE A 158 -13.82 -0.35 14.46
C PHE A 158 -12.46 -1.03 14.52
N VAL A 159 -12.13 -1.80 13.50
CA VAL A 159 -10.86 -2.53 13.42
C VAL A 159 -9.88 -1.76 12.55
N TYR A 160 -8.79 -1.29 13.15
CA TYR A 160 -7.70 -0.58 12.48
C TYR A 160 -6.62 -1.56 12.03
N ARG A 161 -5.84 -1.18 11.03
CA ARG A 161 -4.56 -1.79 10.73
C ARG A 161 -3.48 -0.93 11.36
N ILE A 162 -2.96 -1.36 12.50
CA ILE A 162 -1.98 -0.62 13.27
C ILE A 162 -0.56 -1.12 13.02
N HIS A 163 0.42 -0.23 13.18
CA HIS A 163 1.83 -0.54 13.11
C HIS A 163 2.57 0.23 14.19
N GLU A 164 3.11 -0.51 15.15
CA GLU A 164 3.84 0.04 16.28
C GLU A 164 5.19 0.64 15.85
N GLN A 165 5.79 1.42 16.73
CA GLN A 165 7.17 1.90 16.53
C GLN A 165 8.14 0.71 16.47
N PRO A 166 9.30 0.86 15.79
CA PRO A 166 10.34 -0.15 15.79
C PRO A 166 10.77 -0.50 17.22
N ASP A 167 11.18 -1.75 17.38
CA ASP A 167 11.78 -2.22 18.62
C ASP A 167 13.15 -1.53 18.83
N PRO A 168 13.37 -0.82 19.95
CA PRO A 168 14.61 -0.07 20.17
C PRO A 168 15.87 -0.94 20.12
N ASP A 169 15.81 -2.14 20.70
CA ASP A 169 16.98 -3.04 20.75
C ASP A 169 17.32 -3.57 19.36
N LYS A 170 16.29 -3.91 18.56
CA LYS A 170 16.50 -4.32 17.17
C LYS A 170 17.03 -3.19 16.30
N MET A 171 16.56 -1.97 16.53
CA MET A 171 17.06 -0.79 15.83
C MET A 171 18.52 -0.50 16.18
N GLN A 172 18.91 -0.66 17.45
CA GLN A 172 20.29 -0.49 17.88
C GLN A 172 21.18 -1.57 17.25
N ASN A 173 20.80 -2.85 17.31
CA ASN A 173 21.54 -3.94 16.67
C ASN A 173 21.67 -3.73 15.16
N PHE A 174 20.62 -3.23 14.51
CA PHE A 174 20.67 -2.89 13.09
C PHE A 174 21.64 -1.75 12.80
N ALA A 175 21.63 -0.68 13.62
CA ALA A 175 22.56 0.44 13.48
C ALA A 175 24.03 0.01 13.64
N GLU A 176 24.32 -0.84 14.62
CA GLU A 176 25.66 -1.41 14.84
C GLU A 176 26.12 -2.28 13.66
N PHE A 177 25.19 -3.10 13.12
CA PHE A 177 25.50 -3.94 11.97
C PHE A 177 25.85 -3.13 10.73
N ILE A 178 25.01 -2.13 10.36
CA ILE A 178 25.28 -1.30 9.17
C ILE A 178 26.47 -0.37 9.35
N GLY A 179 26.84 -0.06 10.59
CA GLY A 179 28.05 0.66 10.93
C GLY A 179 29.32 0.00 10.38
N ARG A 180 29.34 -1.34 10.28
CA ARG A 180 30.44 -2.12 9.68
C ARG A 180 30.62 -1.87 8.17
N PHE A 181 29.54 -1.41 7.50
CA PHE A 181 29.55 -1.01 6.09
C PHE A 181 29.74 0.49 5.91
N GLY A 182 30.01 1.23 7.00
CA GLY A 182 30.23 2.68 6.96
C GLY A 182 28.94 3.52 6.94
N TYR A 183 27.78 2.90 7.14
CA TYR A 183 26.50 3.61 7.24
C TYR A 183 26.23 4.09 8.67
N LYS A 184 25.47 5.17 8.77
CA LYS A 184 24.99 5.70 10.07
C LYS A 184 23.47 5.72 10.10
N LEU A 185 22.89 5.30 11.23
CA LEU A 185 21.46 5.32 11.49
C LEU A 185 21.20 6.01 12.84
N LYS A 186 20.27 6.95 12.84
CA LYS A 186 19.78 7.58 14.07
C LYS A 186 18.70 6.68 14.68
N THR A 187 18.96 6.16 15.88
CA THR A 187 18.05 5.24 16.60
C THR A 187 17.25 5.93 17.70
N THR A 188 17.61 7.16 18.06
CA THR A 188 16.99 7.97 19.10
C THR A 188 16.52 9.32 18.55
N GLY A 189 15.51 9.92 19.17
CA GLY A 189 14.94 11.20 18.76
C GLY A 189 13.45 11.12 18.42
N SER A 190 12.94 12.13 17.73
CA SER A 190 11.55 12.16 17.28
C SER A 190 11.30 11.11 16.20
N LYS A 191 10.03 10.67 16.05
CA LYS A 191 9.62 9.76 14.98
C LYS A 191 10.10 10.23 13.61
N GLY A 192 9.92 11.52 13.30
CA GLY A 192 10.30 12.09 12.00
C GLY A 192 11.83 12.06 11.75
N GLU A 193 12.64 12.23 12.77
CA GLU A 193 14.09 12.14 12.64
C GLU A 193 14.57 10.71 12.38
N ILE A 194 13.97 9.75 13.09
CA ILE A 194 14.30 8.33 12.90
C ILE A 194 13.90 7.88 11.49
N THR A 195 12.67 8.18 11.05
CA THR A 195 12.20 7.78 9.71
C THR A 195 12.99 8.46 8.58
N LYS A 196 13.35 9.74 8.72
CA LYS A 196 14.23 10.42 7.76
C LYS A 196 15.62 9.77 7.70
N SER A 197 16.16 9.35 8.85
CA SER A 197 17.45 8.64 8.89
C SER A 197 17.37 7.26 8.22
N ILE A 198 16.25 6.54 8.39
CA ILE A 198 16.01 5.24 7.72
C ILE A 198 15.92 5.46 6.21
N ASN A 199 15.09 6.41 5.74
CA ASN A 199 14.95 6.69 4.31
C ASN A 199 16.29 7.10 3.68
N ALA A 200 17.05 7.99 4.32
CA ALA A 200 18.37 8.39 3.86
C ALA A 200 19.38 7.22 3.81
N LEU A 201 19.27 6.25 4.71
CA LEU A 201 20.06 5.01 4.67
C LEU A 201 19.67 4.16 3.46
N LEU A 202 18.36 3.94 3.24
CA LEU A 202 17.85 3.14 2.12
C LEU A 202 18.26 3.76 0.78
N ASP A 203 18.13 5.08 0.63
CA ASP A 203 18.57 5.83 -0.55
C ASP A 203 20.08 5.67 -0.81
N LYS A 204 20.89 5.76 0.23
CA LYS A 204 22.36 5.58 0.12
C LYS A 204 22.76 4.15 -0.23
N ALA A 205 21.98 3.17 0.14
CA ALA A 205 22.21 1.75 -0.17
C ALA A 205 21.73 1.37 -1.57
N LYS A 206 20.85 2.17 -2.18
CA LYS A 206 20.25 1.90 -3.48
C LYS A 206 21.31 1.68 -4.57
N GLY A 207 21.17 0.59 -5.31
CA GLY A 207 22.09 0.20 -6.38
C GLY A 207 23.42 -0.42 -5.90
N LYS A 208 23.65 -0.57 -4.59
CA LYS A 208 24.86 -1.21 -4.04
C LYS A 208 24.62 -2.71 -3.76
N PRO A 209 25.69 -3.50 -3.72
CA PRO A 209 25.60 -4.95 -3.45
C PRO A 209 24.88 -5.30 -2.15
N GLU A 210 25.04 -4.46 -1.11
CA GLU A 210 24.44 -4.64 0.21
C GLU A 210 22.98 -4.14 0.32
N GLN A 211 22.40 -3.54 -0.71
CA GLN A 211 21.05 -2.97 -0.69
C GLN A 211 20.01 -3.94 -0.12
N ASN A 212 19.90 -5.14 -0.69
CA ASN A 212 18.89 -6.13 -0.28
C ASN A 212 19.08 -6.58 1.17
N LEU A 213 20.32 -6.68 1.64
CA LEU A 213 20.63 -7.02 3.02
C LEU A 213 20.17 -5.91 3.98
N ILE A 214 20.49 -4.64 3.66
CA ILE A 214 20.11 -3.48 4.47
C ILE A 214 18.59 -3.35 4.53
N GLU A 215 17.89 -3.43 3.39
CA GLU A 215 16.43 -3.38 3.32
C GLU A 215 15.77 -4.51 4.12
N THR A 216 16.29 -5.73 4.00
CA THR A 216 15.79 -6.88 4.74
C THR A 216 15.94 -6.71 6.24
N LEU A 217 17.09 -6.23 6.70
CA LEU A 217 17.35 -5.99 8.12
C LEU A 217 16.53 -4.81 8.65
N ALA A 218 16.41 -3.73 7.88
CA ALA A 218 15.55 -2.60 8.23
C ALA A 218 14.11 -3.05 8.49
N VAL A 219 13.56 -3.88 7.61
CA VAL A 219 12.20 -4.41 7.81
C VAL A 219 12.11 -5.37 9.00
N ARG A 220 13.13 -6.19 9.25
CA ARG A 220 13.15 -7.09 10.42
C ARG A 220 13.27 -6.35 11.75
N SER A 221 13.82 -5.15 11.75
CA SER A 221 13.85 -4.29 12.93
C SER A 221 12.50 -3.62 13.23
N MET A 222 11.58 -3.57 12.24
CA MET A 222 10.23 -3.05 12.44
C MET A 222 9.35 -4.07 13.14
N GLN A 223 8.33 -3.55 13.85
CA GLN A 223 7.24 -4.37 14.37
C GLN A 223 6.35 -4.86 13.23
N LYS A 224 5.60 -5.95 13.46
CA LYS A 224 4.62 -6.42 12.48
C LYS A 224 3.33 -5.63 12.61
N ALA A 225 2.82 -5.12 11.50
CA ALA A 225 1.49 -4.54 11.49
C ALA A 225 0.44 -5.60 11.88
N LYS A 226 -0.56 -5.22 12.68
CA LYS A 226 -1.63 -6.10 13.18
C LYS A 226 -2.99 -5.42 13.11
N TYR A 227 -4.05 -6.19 13.26
CA TYR A 227 -5.39 -5.65 13.41
C TYR A 227 -5.71 -5.43 14.89
N SER A 228 -6.34 -4.29 15.20
CA SER A 228 -6.72 -3.94 16.58
C SER A 228 -7.91 -2.99 16.56
N THR A 229 -8.77 -3.07 17.58
CA THR A 229 -9.81 -2.08 17.85
C THR A 229 -9.27 -0.84 18.54
N HIS A 230 -8.05 -0.92 19.09
CA HIS A 230 -7.34 0.20 19.67
C HIS A 230 -6.43 0.86 18.63
N ASN A 231 -6.73 2.11 18.28
CA ASN A 231 -5.95 2.84 17.28
C ASN A 231 -4.72 3.49 17.93
N ILE A 232 -3.56 3.14 17.41
CA ILE A 232 -2.27 3.77 17.72
C ILE A 232 -1.60 4.37 16.48
N GLY A 233 -2.31 4.36 15.34
CA GLY A 233 -1.78 4.74 14.04
C GLY A 233 -0.95 3.66 13.35
N HIS A 234 -0.38 4.00 12.21
CA HIS A 234 0.47 3.12 11.41
C HIS A 234 1.84 3.76 11.19
N TYR A 235 2.85 3.30 11.95
CA TYR A 235 4.18 3.90 11.96
C TYR A 235 4.80 4.00 10.56
N GLY A 236 4.91 2.89 9.83
CA GLY A 236 5.59 2.84 8.53
C GLY A 236 4.91 3.68 7.44
N LEU A 237 3.58 3.89 7.50
CA LEU A 237 2.85 4.74 6.56
C LEU A 237 2.71 6.19 7.04
N SER A 238 3.10 6.48 8.27
CA SER A 238 2.90 7.77 8.93
C SER A 238 1.44 8.25 9.02
N PHE A 239 0.49 7.32 9.08
CA PHE A 239 -0.93 7.63 9.18
C PHE A 239 -1.42 7.55 10.61
N PRO A 240 -2.13 8.58 11.13
CA PRO A 240 -2.75 8.53 12.47
C PRO A 240 -3.96 7.61 12.51
N PHE A 241 -4.63 7.39 11.38
CA PHE A 241 -5.73 6.45 11.19
C PHE A 241 -5.48 5.63 9.94
N TYR A 242 -5.56 4.31 10.05
CA TYR A 242 -5.41 3.43 8.90
C TYR A 242 -6.19 2.13 9.10
N THR A 243 -6.77 1.64 8.02
CA THR A 243 -7.44 0.36 7.96
C THR A 243 -7.25 -0.28 6.60
N HIS A 244 -7.66 -1.52 6.44
CA HIS A 244 -7.80 -2.16 5.16
C HIS A 244 -9.28 -2.15 4.74
N PHE A 245 -9.59 -1.64 3.56
CA PHE A 245 -10.97 -1.53 3.04
C PHE A 245 -11.06 -1.97 1.58
N THR A 246 -10.00 -1.83 0.80
CA THR A 246 -10.00 -1.90 -0.66
C THR A 246 -9.86 -3.31 -1.24
N SER A 247 -9.71 -4.37 -0.44
CA SER A 247 -9.44 -5.72 -0.97
C SER A 247 -10.31 -6.82 -0.31
N PRO A 248 -11.64 -6.74 -0.38
CA PRO A 248 -12.54 -7.69 0.31
C PRO A 248 -12.46 -9.13 -0.23
N ILE A 249 -12.02 -9.33 -1.47
CA ILE A 249 -11.89 -10.67 -2.07
C ILE A 249 -10.82 -11.52 -1.35
N ARG A 250 -9.79 -10.88 -0.78
CA ARG A 250 -8.63 -11.55 -0.18
C ARG A 250 -8.37 -11.21 1.29
N ARG A 251 -9.20 -10.38 1.91
CA ARG A 251 -9.05 -9.97 3.31
C ARG A 251 -10.41 -9.89 4.01
N TYR A 252 -10.65 -10.75 4.98
CA TYR A 252 -11.88 -10.75 5.78
C TYR A 252 -12.18 -9.42 6.49
N PRO A 253 -11.19 -8.71 7.08
CA PRO A 253 -11.47 -7.43 7.71
C PRO A 253 -12.06 -6.38 6.77
N ASP A 254 -11.74 -6.44 5.48
CA ASP A 254 -12.30 -5.51 4.48
C ASP A 254 -13.79 -5.78 4.21
N ILE A 255 -14.25 -7.03 4.36
CA ILE A 255 -15.67 -7.38 4.26
C ILE A 255 -16.42 -6.87 5.49
N ASP A 256 -15.91 -7.16 6.68
CA ASP A 256 -16.52 -6.79 7.95
C ASP A 256 -16.74 -5.28 8.07
N ARG A 257 -15.76 -4.48 7.67
CA ARG A 257 -15.84 -3.01 7.72
C ARG A 257 -16.94 -2.41 6.85
N LYS A 258 -17.35 -3.07 5.79
CA LYS A 258 -18.44 -2.62 4.91
C LYS A 258 -19.80 -2.71 5.58
N SER A 259 -19.93 -3.44 6.69
CA SER A 259 -21.14 -3.48 7.50
C SER A 259 -21.27 -2.29 8.46
N VAL A 260 -20.18 -1.57 8.72
CA VAL A 260 -20.09 -0.49 9.72
C VAL A 260 -20.12 0.91 9.10
N VAL A 261 -19.84 0.99 7.79
CA VAL A 261 -19.79 2.25 7.01
C VAL A 261 -21.16 2.66 6.49
#